data_6b24f22cd37dec2cde15d3008a2ec24e
#
_entry.id   6b24f22cd37dec2cde15d3008a2ec24e
#
_cell.length_a   1.000
_cell.length_b   1.000
_cell.length_c   1.000
_cell.angle_alpha   90.00
_cell.angle_beta   90.00
_cell.angle_gamma   90.00
#
_symmetry.space_group_name_H-M   'P 1'
#
loop_
_entity.id
_entity.type
_entity.pdbx_description
1 polymer ?
#
loop_
_entity_poly.entity_id
_entity_poly.type
_entity_poly.pdbx_seq_one_letter_code
_entity_poly.pdbx_strand_id
1 'polypeptide(L)'
;SRLVGKAVSDQKKDLPLQNICVVANLVSDETKRKYEEAKLGYVWDIRNVLWLFEDYPELKNELISILNYSVENIEPERPEPFIFEESSQMENTDPESVADSYIAQLKVLETGSAAFKKYEELCVSILKYILGEYLTLWEQQKTTEEDLYRFDMCCKIKNGVTQDFFDTICKYFSTKYIVFEFKNYEKPITQREIYTTEKYLYEKALRKVAIIISRKGADKHAKMAARGSLRESGKLIICLSDEDMKAMLQIKKEGERTTGEYLENILDDMLM
;
A
#
# COMPACT_ATOMS: atom_id res chain seq x y z
N SER A 1 0.39 6.19 -30.87
CA SER A 1 -1.07 6.41 -31.10
C SER A 1 -2.01 5.40 -30.39
N ARG A 2 -1.57 4.20 -30.01
CA ARG A 2 -2.39 3.22 -29.26
C ARG A 2 -2.46 3.49 -27.75
N LEU A 3 -1.46 4.11 -27.15
CA LEU A 3 -1.44 4.47 -25.73
C LEU A 3 -2.36 5.66 -25.40
N VAL A 4 -2.50 6.59 -26.33
CA VAL A 4 -3.35 7.78 -26.17
C VAL A 4 -4.84 7.43 -26.12
N GLY A 5 -5.30 6.43 -26.87
CA GLY A 5 -6.70 5.99 -26.90
C GLY A 5 -7.17 5.36 -25.58
N LYS A 6 -6.28 4.76 -24.79
CA LYS A 6 -6.63 4.09 -23.54
C LYS A 6 -6.74 5.07 -22.35
N ALA A 7 -5.92 6.13 -22.34
CA ALA A 7 -5.95 7.14 -21.28
C ALA A 7 -7.24 7.98 -21.28
N VAL A 8 -7.90 8.13 -22.43
CA VAL A 8 -9.13 8.93 -22.57
C VAL A 8 -10.39 8.17 -22.14
N SER A 9 -10.36 6.83 -22.12
CA SER A 9 -11.53 6.00 -21.77
C SER A 9 -11.77 5.83 -20.27
N ASP A 10 -10.76 6.08 -19.43
CA ASP A 10 -10.84 5.85 -17.98
C ASP A 10 -11.18 7.11 -17.15
N GLN A 11 -11.58 8.20 -17.79
CA GLN A 11 -12.00 9.42 -17.10
C GLN A 11 -13.32 9.20 -16.35
N LYS A 12 -13.22 8.84 -15.10
CA LYS A 12 -14.31 9.03 -14.12
C LYS A 12 -14.39 10.51 -13.70
N LYS A 13 -15.59 11.05 -13.72
CA LYS A 13 -16.01 12.44 -13.85
C LYS A 13 -15.60 13.46 -12.78
N ASP A 14 -14.79 13.23 -11.76
CA ASP A 14 -14.71 14.15 -10.61
C ASP A 14 -13.31 14.54 -10.07
N LEU A 15 -12.24 14.23 -10.80
CA LEU A 15 -10.91 14.79 -10.50
C LEU A 15 -10.24 15.23 -11.81
N PRO A 16 -9.58 16.40 -11.86
CA PRO A 16 -8.75 16.76 -12.99
C PRO A 16 -7.51 15.86 -12.99
N LEU A 17 -7.65 14.66 -13.54
CA LEU A 17 -6.52 13.77 -13.78
C LEU A 17 -5.64 14.45 -14.84
N GLN A 18 -4.50 14.97 -14.40
CA GLN A 18 -3.47 15.44 -15.31
C GLN A 18 -2.70 14.21 -15.80
N ASN A 19 -2.88 13.89 -17.07
CA ASN A 19 -2.12 12.83 -17.70
C ASN A 19 -0.68 13.32 -17.92
N ILE A 20 0.30 12.59 -17.40
CA ILE A 20 1.71 12.83 -17.65
C ILE A 20 2.26 11.68 -18.48
N CYS A 21 2.76 11.99 -19.65
CA CYS A 21 3.47 11.04 -20.51
C CYS A 21 4.97 11.19 -20.26
N VAL A 22 5.59 10.18 -19.65
CA VAL A 22 7.03 10.16 -19.40
C VAL A 22 7.73 9.44 -20.54
N VAL A 23 8.73 10.07 -21.15
CA VAL A 23 9.51 9.52 -22.26
C VAL A 23 11.01 9.61 -21.95
N ALA A 24 11.75 8.56 -22.32
CA ALA A 24 13.19 8.47 -22.08
C ALA A 24 14.05 9.22 -23.11
N ASN A 25 13.47 9.93 -24.05
CA ASN A 25 14.17 10.69 -25.10
C ASN A 25 13.89 12.18 -24.96
N LEU A 26 14.73 13.03 -25.57
CA LEU A 26 14.45 14.44 -25.70
C LEU A 26 13.22 14.68 -26.59
N VAL A 27 12.34 15.55 -26.14
CA VAL A 27 11.15 15.99 -26.86
C VAL A 27 11.24 17.50 -27.09
N SER A 28 10.94 17.94 -28.31
CA SER A 28 10.94 19.38 -28.62
C SER A 28 9.80 20.09 -27.87
N ASP A 29 10.05 21.33 -27.48
CA ASP A 29 9.06 22.14 -26.75
C ASP A 29 7.80 22.39 -27.59
N GLU A 30 7.93 22.43 -28.91
CA GLU A 30 6.79 22.50 -29.82
C GLU A 30 5.89 21.23 -29.70
N THR A 31 6.50 20.07 -29.57
CA THR A 31 5.76 18.81 -29.40
C THR A 31 5.09 18.76 -28.03
N LYS A 32 5.79 19.17 -26.95
CA LYS A 32 5.20 19.28 -25.62
C LYS A 32 3.98 20.18 -25.62
N ARG A 33 4.12 21.41 -26.20
CA ARG A 33 3.03 22.38 -26.31
C ARG A 33 1.83 21.85 -27.11
N LYS A 34 2.06 21.17 -28.23
CA LYS A 34 0.97 20.56 -29.02
C LYS A 34 0.19 19.51 -28.22
N TYR A 35 0.86 18.78 -27.35
CA TYR A 35 0.24 17.78 -26.48
C TYR A 35 -0.70 18.43 -25.44
N GLU A 36 -0.25 19.54 -24.85
CA GLU A 36 -1.01 20.35 -23.90
C GLU A 36 -2.22 21.05 -24.57
N GLU A 37 -2.01 21.70 -25.72
CA GLU A 37 -3.07 22.36 -26.49
C GLU A 37 -4.17 21.37 -26.92
N ALA A 38 -3.78 20.13 -27.21
CA ALA A 38 -4.71 19.04 -27.53
C ALA A 38 -5.42 18.47 -26.29
N LYS A 39 -5.15 18.99 -25.08
CA LYS A 39 -5.67 18.50 -23.79
C LYS A 39 -5.40 17.00 -23.55
N LEU A 40 -4.30 16.49 -24.07
CA LEU A 40 -3.88 15.09 -23.91
C LEU A 40 -3.08 14.89 -22.62
N GLY A 41 -2.59 15.96 -22.00
CA GLY A 41 -1.78 15.95 -20.81
C GLY A 41 -0.43 16.63 -21.01
N TYR A 42 0.53 16.32 -20.15
CA TYR A 42 1.88 16.88 -20.17
C TYR A 42 2.89 15.83 -20.61
N VAL A 43 4.01 16.28 -21.18
CA VAL A 43 5.10 15.38 -21.58
C VAL A 43 6.35 15.72 -20.76
N TRP A 44 6.78 14.78 -19.93
CA TRP A 44 8.06 14.83 -19.24
C TRP A 44 9.09 14.01 -20.03
N ASP A 45 10.10 14.67 -20.51
CA ASP A 45 11.19 14.04 -21.25
C ASP A 45 12.37 13.69 -20.34
N ILE A 46 13.47 13.21 -20.92
CA ILE A 46 14.64 12.81 -20.16
C ILE A 46 15.22 13.94 -19.28
N ARG A 47 15.13 15.22 -19.69
CA ARG A 47 15.57 16.35 -18.89
C ARG A 47 14.81 16.42 -17.57
N ASN A 48 13.51 16.26 -17.65
CA ASN A 48 12.61 16.28 -16.49
C ASN A 48 12.85 15.07 -15.57
N VAL A 49 13.10 13.89 -16.15
CA VAL A 49 13.40 12.67 -15.39
C VAL A 49 14.75 12.78 -14.67
N LEU A 50 15.78 13.31 -15.34
CA LEU A 50 17.09 13.54 -14.71
C LEU A 50 17.00 14.53 -13.56
N TRP A 51 16.15 15.55 -13.65
CA TRP A 51 15.90 16.51 -12.58
C TRP A 51 15.24 15.84 -11.37
N LEU A 52 14.26 14.96 -11.57
CA LEU A 52 13.58 14.22 -10.50
C LEU A 52 14.52 13.31 -9.70
N PHE A 53 15.58 12.81 -10.34
CA PHE A 53 16.57 11.95 -9.68
C PHE A 53 17.84 12.70 -9.25
N GLU A 54 17.83 14.03 -9.23
CA GLU A 54 19.03 14.81 -8.89
C GLU A 54 19.50 14.54 -7.47
N ASP A 55 18.58 14.41 -6.53
CA ASP A 55 18.84 14.10 -5.12
C ASP A 55 19.03 12.59 -4.84
N TYR A 56 18.90 11.73 -5.87
CA TYR A 56 18.98 10.27 -5.75
C TYR A 56 20.04 9.68 -6.69
N PRO A 57 21.34 9.85 -6.40
CA PRO A 57 22.44 9.50 -7.32
C PRO A 57 22.48 8.02 -7.71
N GLU A 58 22.08 7.11 -6.82
CA GLU A 58 22.04 5.67 -7.13
C GLU A 58 20.98 5.36 -8.19
N LEU A 59 19.77 5.89 -8.02
CA LEU A 59 18.68 5.73 -8.99
C LEU A 59 18.99 6.42 -10.32
N LYS A 60 19.65 7.58 -10.26
CA LYS A 60 20.11 8.30 -11.46
C LYS A 60 21.11 7.46 -12.26
N ASN A 61 22.06 6.82 -11.58
CA ASN A 61 23.05 5.94 -12.22
C ASN A 61 22.40 4.69 -12.81
N GLU A 62 21.45 4.10 -12.12
CA GLU A 62 20.67 2.96 -12.63
C GLU A 62 19.88 3.35 -13.88
N LEU A 63 19.18 4.49 -13.86
CA LEU A 63 18.49 5.04 -15.03
C LEU A 63 19.46 5.22 -16.21
N ILE A 64 20.61 5.87 -15.99
CA ILE A 64 21.63 6.09 -17.03
C ILE A 64 22.13 4.78 -17.61
N SER A 65 22.29 3.74 -16.80
CA SER A 65 22.75 2.44 -17.24
C SER A 65 21.77 1.72 -18.18
N ILE A 66 20.49 2.06 -18.12
CA ILE A 66 19.42 1.47 -18.96
C ILE A 66 19.29 2.21 -20.28
N LEU A 67 19.74 3.46 -20.35
CA LEU A 67 19.63 4.28 -21.56
C LEU A 67 20.67 3.85 -22.60
N ASN A 68 20.23 3.76 -23.87
CA ASN A 68 21.10 3.36 -24.99
C ASN A 68 21.88 4.56 -25.58
N TYR A 69 21.97 5.69 -24.89
CA TYR A 69 22.66 6.92 -25.32
C TYR A 69 23.24 7.69 -24.13
N SER A 70 24.25 8.54 -24.37
CA SER A 70 24.87 9.35 -23.32
C SER A 70 23.97 10.54 -22.95
N VAL A 71 23.84 10.79 -21.64
CA VAL A 71 23.10 11.95 -21.09
C VAL A 71 24.01 13.06 -20.57
N GLU A 72 25.35 12.94 -20.77
CA GLU A 72 26.35 13.89 -20.20
C GLU A 72 26.13 15.35 -20.62
N ASN A 73 25.54 15.56 -21.80
CA ASN A 73 25.27 16.91 -22.34
C ASN A 73 23.78 17.32 -22.19
N ILE A 74 23.02 16.60 -21.39
CA ILE A 74 21.60 16.89 -21.14
C ILE A 74 21.51 17.62 -19.81
N GLU A 75 21.13 18.89 -19.83
CA GLU A 75 20.88 19.65 -18.61
C GLU A 75 19.53 19.23 -18.02
N PRO A 76 19.50 18.85 -16.72
CA PRO A 76 18.23 18.57 -16.04
C PRO A 76 17.34 19.82 -16.02
N GLU A 77 16.05 19.62 -16.27
CA GLU A 77 15.06 20.69 -16.32
C GLU A 77 13.87 20.33 -15.43
N ARG A 78 13.48 21.26 -14.55
CA ARG A 78 12.29 21.07 -13.72
C ARG A 78 11.07 20.84 -14.57
N PRO A 79 10.29 19.75 -14.34
CA PRO A 79 9.06 19.53 -15.09
C PRO A 79 8.01 20.61 -14.77
N GLU A 80 7.32 21.11 -15.80
CA GLU A 80 6.17 22.00 -15.64
C GLU A 80 4.94 21.39 -16.35
N PRO A 81 3.74 21.46 -15.76
CA PRO A 81 3.55 21.84 -14.37
C PRO A 81 4.05 20.73 -13.46
N PHE A 82 4.91 21.09 -12.52
CA PHE A 82 5.24 20.22 -11.40
C PHE A 82 4.09 20.31 -10.38
N ILE A 83 2.92 19.81 -10.83
CA ILE A 83 1.83 19.60 -9.91
C ILE A 83 1.99 18.15 -9.38
N PHE A 84 2.95 17.97 -8.50
CA PHE A 84 2.49 17.36 -7.29
C PHE A 84 1.67 18.47 -6.62
N GLU A 85 0.35 18.41 -6.63
CA GLU A 85 -0.31 18.79 -5.43
C GLU A 85 0.47 18.02 -4.38
N GLU A 86 1.34 18.69 -3.65
CA GLU A 86 1.53 18.38 -2.28
C GLU A 86 0.11 18.05 -1.86
N SER A 87 -0.17 16.75 -1.69
CA SER A 87 -1.34 16.35 -0.93
C SER A 87 -1.14 17.17 0.30
N SER A 88 -1.80 18.31 0.28
CA SER A 88 -1.62 19.48 1.10
C SER A 88 -1.41 18.98 2.50
N GLN A 89 -0.22 19.28 3.04
CA GLN A 89 0.27 18.91 4.37
C GLN A 89 0.98 17.54 4.48
N MET A 90 1.95 17.23 3.60
CA MET A 90 3.21 16.71 4.05
C MET A 90 4.30 17.76 3.77
N GLU A 91 4.08 19.01 4.19
CA GLU A 91 5.15 19.89 4.62
C GLU A 91 6.00 19.09 5.60
N ASN A 92 7.34 19.09 5.44
CA ASN A 92 8.35 18.77 6.47
C ASN A 92 7.78 18.40 7.85
N THR A 93 6.77 17.53 7.88
CA THR A 93 6.25 16.97 9.10
C THR A 93 7.24 15.89 9.44
N ASP A 94 8.08 16.24 10.40
CA ASP A 94 8.93 15.34 11.15
C ASP A 94 8.19 13.97 11.20
N PRO A 95 8.81 12.84 10.81
CA PRO A 95 8.20 11.51 10.92
C PRO A 95 7.51 11.29 12.26
N GLU A 96 7.97 11.98 13.31
CA GLU A 96 7.31 12.08 14.60
C GLU A 96 5.88 12.58 14.49
N SER A 97 5.59 13.61 13.71
CA SER A 97 4.27 14.22 13.66
C SER A 97 3.23 13.39 12.88
N VAL A 98 3.63 12.63 11.86
CA VAL A 98 2.73 11.78 11.06
C VAL A 98 2.20 10.61 11.88
N ALA A 99 3.08 9.88 12.57
CA ALA A 99 2.68 8.77 13.43
C ALA A 99 1.78 9.24 14.57
N ASP A 100 2.12 10.37 15.21
CA ASP A 100 1.33 10.94 16.31
C ASP A 100 -0.04 11.42 15.84
N SER A 101 -0.13 11.98 14.63
CA SER A 101 -1.40 12.35 14.02
C SER A 101 -2.32 11.13 13.82
N TYR A 102 -1.79 10.02 13.28
CA TYR A 102 -2.56 8.79 13.11
C TYR A 102 -2.99 8.20 14.47
N ILE A 103 -2.11 8.20 15.47
CA ILE A 103 -2.44 7.76 16.82
C ILE A 103 -3.56 8.61 17.43
N ALA A 104 -3.53 9.91 17.25
CA ALA A 104 -4.58 10.80 17.72
C ALA A 104 -5.92 10.53 17.02
N GLN A 105 -5.91 10.34 15.70
CA GLN A 105 -7.11 10.00 14.92
C GLN A 105 -7.72 8.67 15.37
N LEU A 106 -6.91 7.61 15.60
CA LEU A 106 -7.41 6.34 16.14
C LEU A 106 -8.09 6.50 17.51
N LYS A 107 -7.60 7.41 18.36
CA LYS A 107 -8.16 7.64 19.70
C LYS A 107 -9.53 8.30 19.69
N VAL A 108 -9.77 9.22 18.75
CA VAL A 108 -11.01 10.03 18.70
C VAL A 108 -12.09 9.43 17.82
N LEU A 109 -11.75 8.48 16.95
CA LEU A 109 -12.71 7.89 16.04
C LEU A 109 -13.68 6.96 16.79
N GLU A 110 -14.97 7.17 16.58
CA GLU A 110 -16.03 6.38 17.20
C GLU A 110 -16.09 4.94 16.68
N THR A 111 -16.57 4.04 17.53
CA THR A 111 -16.86 2.65 17.15
C THR A 111 -18.26 2.53 16.53
N GLY A 112 -18.49 1.43 15.82
CA GLY A 112 -19.80 1.10 15.26
C GLY A 112 -19.95 1.36 13.76
N SER A 113 -21.12 1.02 13.23
CA SER A 113 -21.37 1.02 11.79
C SER A 113 -21.37 2.42 11.16
N ALA A 114 -21.77 3.45 11.90
CA ALA A 114 -21.82 4.82 11.40
C ALA A 114 -20.43 5.37 11.05
N ALA A 115 -19.40 4.97 11.80
CA ALA A 115 -18.02 5.40 11.57
C ALA A 115 -17.17 4.35 10.83
N PHE A 116 -17.76 3.23 10.36
CA PHE A 116 -17.02 2.13 9.75
C PHE A 116 -16.17 2.58 8.56
N LYS A 117 -16.75 3.34 7.63
CA LYS A 117 -16.03 3.82 6.44
C LYS A 117 -14.84 4.70 6.78
N LYS A 118 -14.99 5.59 7.76
CA LYS A 118 -13.89 6.45 8.24
C LYS A 118 -12.79 5.62 8.90
N TYR A 119 -13.16 4.57 9.63
CA TYR A 119 -12.20 3.64 10.24
C TYR A 119 -11.42 2.86 9.18
N GLU A 120 -12.10 2.32 8.16
CA GLU A 120 -11.48 1.65 7.03
C GLU A 120 -10.49 2.57 6.32
N GLU A 121 -10.89 3.79 5.95
CA GLU A 121 -10.04 4.78 5.29
C GLU A 121 -8.80 5.15 6.13
N LEU A 122 -8.98 5.32 7.44
CA LEU A 122 -7.88 5.59 8.37
C LEU A 122 -6.93 4.39 8.46
N CYS A 123 -7.44 3.18 8.63
CA CYS A 123 -6.61 1.97 8.66
C CYS A 123 -5.81 1.78 7.36
N VAL A 124 -6.43 2.00 6.19
CA VAL A 124 -5.73 1.95 4.91
C VAL A 124 -4.60 2.96 4.84
N SER A 125 -4.83 4.20 5.31
CA SER A 125 -3.81 5.24 5.34
C SER A 125 -2.64 4.87 6.26
N ILE A 126 -2.93 4.36 7.45
CA ILE A 126 -1.93 3.87 8.40
C ILE A 126 -1.14 2.70 7.79
N LEU A 127 -1.81 1.70 7.20
CA LEU A 127 -1.14 0.56 6.59
C LEU A 127 -0.21 0.98 5.45
N LYS A 128 -0.62 1.93 4.61
CA LYS A 128 0.25 2.48 3.56
C LYS A 128 1.49 3.15 4.15
N TYR A 129 1.35 3.85 5.26
CA TYR A 129 2.47 4.49 5.95
C TYR A 129 3.42 3.47 6.58
N ILE A 130 2.91 2.46 7.30
CA ILE A 130 3.73 1.50 8.03
C ILE A 130 4.24 0.33 7.18
N LEU A 131 3.49 -0.10 6.15
CA LEU A 131 3.81 -1.27 5.32
C LEU A 131 4.05 -0.94 3.84
N GLY A 132 4.07 0.34 3.47
CA GLY A 132 4.24 0.76 2.08
C GLY A 132 5.58 0.36 1.46
N GLU A 133 6.60 0.10 2.25
CA GLU A 133 7.89 -0.42 1.80
C GLU A 133 7.81 -1.90 1.38
N TYR A 134 6.91 -2.68 1.97
CA TYR A 134 6.74 -4.12 1.71
C TYR A 134 5.61 -4.44 0.74
N LEU A 135 4.57 -3.60 0.69
CA LEU A 135 3.33 -3.89 -0.04
C LEU A 135 3.08 -2.92 -1.20
N THR A 136 2.39 -3.43 -2.20
CA THR A 136 1.93 -2.69 -3.39
C THR A 136 0.53 -3.18 -3.81
N LEU A 137 -0.05 -2.62 -4.87
CA LEU A 137 -1.40 -2.98 -5.35
C LEU A 137 -2.44 -2.95 -4.23
N TRP A 138 -2.68 -1.77 -3.65
CA TRP A 138 -3.67 -1.53 -2.59
C TRP A 138 -5.10 -1.52 -3.18
N GLU A 139 -5.60 -2.70 -3.55
CA GLU A 139 -6.93 -2.84 -4.16
C GLU A 139 -8.01 -2.99 -3.09
N GLN A 140 -8.88 -1.98 -2.99
CA GLN A 140 -10.01 -1.96 -2.06
C GLN A 140 -11.26 -2.58 -2.69
N GLN A 141 -12.08 -3.24 -1.87
CA GLN A 141 -13.43 -3.71 -2.18
C GLN A 141 -13.52 -4.60 -3.44
N LYS A 142 -12.57 -5.52 -3.63
CA LYS A 142 -12.71 -6.53 -4.70
C LYS A 142 -13.73 -7.59 -4.32
N THR A 143 -14.69 -7.79 -5.20
CA THR A 143 -15.50 -9.01 -5.21
C THR A 143 -14.76 -10.12 -5.94
N THR A 144 -14.88 -11.36 -5.46
CA THR A 144 -14.44 -12.53 -6.22
C THR A 144 -15.38 -12.76 -7.42
N GLU A 145 -14.92 -13.53 -8.41
CA GLU A 145 -15.80 -14.00 -9.50
C GLU A 145 -17.09 -14.57 -8.90
N GLU A 146 -18.24 -14.16 -9.46
CA GLU A 146 -19.60 -14.54 -9.02
C GLU A 146 -20.14 -13.82 -7.77
N ASP A 147 -19.56 -12.68 -7.34
CA ASP A 147 -20.03 -11.91 -6.16
C ASP A 147 -20.17 -12.69 -4.85
N LEU A 148 -19.61 -13.91 -4.78
CA LEU A 148 -19.77 -14.81 -3.64
C LEU A 148 -19.01 -14.36 -2.39
N TYR A 149 -17.89 -13.67 -2.56
CA TYR A 149 -17.05 -13.21 -1.44
C TYR A 149 -16.47 -11.84 -1.73
N ARG A 150 -16.59 -10.94 -0.76
CA ARG A 150 -16.03 -9.59 -0.80
C ARG A 150 -15.08 -9.42 0.39
N PHE A 151 -13.84 -9.06 0.13
CA PHE A 151 -12.88 -8.64 1.14
C PHE A 151 -12.66 -7.13 1.07
N ASP A 152 -12.29 -6.51 2.20
CA ASP A 152 -12.18 -5.06 2.28
C ASP A 152 -10.98 -4.55 1.48
N MET A 153 -9.82 -5.22 1.56
CA MET A 153 -8.63 -4.83 0.81
C MET A 153 -7.72 -6.05 0.52
N CYS A 154 -7.02 -6.00 -0.62
CA CYS A 154 -5.97 -6.95 -0.98
C CYS A 154 -4.72 -6.21 -1.45
N CYS A 155 -3.56 -6.63 -0.94
CA CYS A 155 -2.26 -6.09 -1.30
C CYS A 155 -1.35 -7.17 -1.85
N LYS A 156 -0.43 -6.78 -2.74
CA LYS A 156 0.63 -7.66 -3.24
C LYS A 156 1.93 -7.37 -2.49
N ILE A 157 2.63 -8.42 -2.08
CA ILE A 157 3.98 -8.31 -1.52
C ILE A 157 4.94 -7.91 -2.66
N LYS A 158 5.78 -6.91 -2.43
CA LYS A 158 6.78 -6.46 -3.41
C LYS A 158 7.80 -7.57 -3.67
N ASN A 159 8.33 -7.61 -4.89
CA ASN A 159 9.41 -8.53 -5.20
C ASN A 159 10.71 -8.09 -4.51
N GLY A 160 11.52 -9.07 -4.09
CA GLY A 160 12.84 -8.78 -3.51
C GLY A 160 12.81 -8.38 -2.03
N VAL A 161 11.68 -8.44 -1.36
CA VAL A 161 11.64 -8.37 0.11
C VAL A 161 12.32 -9.61 0.65
N THR A 162 13.44 -9.43 1.38
CA THR A 162 14.32 -10.53 1.83
C THR A 162 14.41 -10.64 3.34
N GLN A 163 13.64 -9.86 4.08
CA GLN A 163 13.71 -9.81 5.54
C GLN A 163 12.32 -9.90 6.15
N ASP A 164 12.28 -10.35 7.39
CA ASP A 164 11.14 -10.34 8.28
C ASP A 164 9.95 -11.19 7.81
N PHE A 165 8.82 -10.93 8.42
CA PHE A 165 7.52 -11.55 8.18
C PHE A 165 7.18 -11.77 6.69
N PHE A 166 7.46 -10.78 5.84
CA PHE A 166 7.07 -10.84 4.42
C PHE A 166 7.86 -11.89 3.64
N ASP A 167 9.14 -12.06 3.95
CA ASP A 167 9.96 -13.13 3.36
C ASP A 167 9.49 -14.51 3.87
N THR A 168 9.24 -14.62 5.18
CA THR A 168 8.74 -15.83 5.83
C THR A 168 7.42 -16.29 5.20
N ILE A 169 6.44 -15.40 5.03
CA ILE A 169 5.15 -15.79 4.44
C ILE A 169 5.25 -16.11 2.95
N CYS A 170 6.13 -15.45 2.20
CA CYS A 170 6.38 -15.81 0.81
C CYS A 170 6.96 -17.21 0.68
N LYS A 171 7.94 -17.55 1.50
CA LYS A 171 8.68 -18.83 1.45
C LYS A 171 7.87 -20.00 1.99
N TYR A 172 7.29 -19.84 3.16
CA TYR A 172 6.68 -20.97 3.90
C TYR A 172 5.16 -21.08 3.70
N PHE A 173 4.48 -19.99 3.36
CA PHE A 173 3.04 -20.01 3.08
C PHE A 173 2.73 -19.93 1.58
N SER A 174 3.72 -19.84 0.71
CA SER A 174 3.54 -19.73 -0.74
C SER A 174 2.54 -18.61 -1.11
N THR A 175 2.59 -17.48 -0.40
CA THR A 175 1.66 -16.36 -0.56
C THR A 175 2.33 -15.20 -1.31
N LYS A 176 1.59 -14.53 -2.18
CA LYS A 176 2.00 -13.28 -2.85
C LYS A 176 1.04 -12.14 -2.55
N TYR A 177 -0.12 -12.48 -2.05
CA TYR A 177 -1.17 -11.52 -1.74
C TYR A 177 -1.60 -11.68 -0.28
N ILE A 178 -1.85 -10.55 0.38
CA ILE A 178 -2.38 -10.48 1.74
C ILE A 178 -3.77 -9.84 1.67
N VAL A 179 -4.73 -10.47 2.31
CA VAL A 179 -6.09 -9.94 2.49
C VAL A 179 -6.14 -9.15 3.78
N PHE A 180 -6.76 -7.99 3.75
CA PHE A 180 -7.05 -7.19 4.93
C PHE A 180 -8.57 -7.08 5.12
N GLU A 181 -9.00 -7.22 6.37
CA GLU A 181 -10.36 -7.03 6.84
C GLU A 181 -10.39 -6.00 7.96
N PHE A 182 -11.36 -5.09 7.94
CA PHE A 182 -11.50 -4.04 8.93
C PHE A 182 -12.77 -4.23 9.74
N LYS A 183 -12.69 -4.14 11.06
CA LYS A 183 -13.82 -4.35 11.96
C LYS A 183 -13.90 -3.26 13.03
N ASN A 184 -14.78 -2.27 12.80
CA ASN A 184 -14.99 -1.13 13.72
C ASN A 184 -15.98 -1.50 14.83
N TYR A 185 -15.71 -2.58 15.57
CA TYR A 185 -16.58 -3.08 16.63
C TYR A 185 -16.21 -2.54 18.00
N GLU A 186 -17.21 -2.35 18.87
CA GLU A 186 -17.01 -1.97 20.28
C GLU A 186 -16.38 -3.12 21.10
N LYS A 187 -16.62 -4.35 20.70
CA LYS A 187 -16.13 -5.57 21.33
C LYS A 187 -15.04 -6.25 20.48
N PRO A 188 -14.18 -7.07 21.09
CA PRO A 188 -13.25 -7.91 20.34
C PRO A 188 -13.99 -8.78 19.31
N ILE A 189 -13.33 -9.07 18.19
CA ILE A 189 -13.84 -10.03 17.20
C ILE A 189 -13.83 -11.45 17.79
N THR A 190 -14.71 -12.28 17.23
CA THR A 190 -14.95 -13.66 17.67
C THR A 190 -14.46 -14.67 16.61
N GLN A 191 -14.55 -15.95 16.90
CA GLN A 191 -14.26 -17.01 15.92
C GLN A 191 -15.04 -16.89 14.61
N ARG A 192 -16.21 -16.21 14.61
CA ARG A 192 -17.04 -16.02 13.41
C ARG A 192 -16.28 -15.22 12.34
N GLU A 193 -15.61 -14.16 12.73
CA GLU A 193 -14.83 -13.32 11.83
C GLU A 193 -13.65 -14.11 11.25
N ILE A 194 -13.02 -14.98 12.04
CA ILE A 194 -11.94 -15.87 11.58
C ILE A 194 -12.44 -16.82 10.49
N TYR A 195 -13.52 -17.56 10.76
CA TYR A 195 -14.10 -18.50 9.79
C TYR A 195 -14.63 -17.82 8.52
N THR A 196 -15.11 -16.59 8.63
CA THR A 196 -15.53 -15.81 7.46
C THR A 196 -14.32 -15.42 6.62
N THR A 197 -13.26 -14.93 7.23
CA THR A 197 -12.01 -14.52 6.56
C THR A 197 -11.29 -15.73 5.95
N GLU A 198 -11.29 -16.86 6.61
CA GLU A 198 -10.66 -18.08 6.13
C GLU A 198 -11.17 -18.51 4.74
N LYS A 199 -12.44 -18.21 4.41
CA LYS A 199 -13.05 -18.51 3.11
C LYS A 199 -12.45 -17.74 1.95
N TYR A 200 -11.75 -16.62 2.21
CA TYR A 200 -11.07 -15.82 1.19
C TYR A 200 -9.67 -16.34 0.87
N LEU A 201 -9.16 -17.27 1.67
CA LEU A 201 -7.78 -17.76 1.58
C LEU A 201 -7.69 -19.04 0.76
N TYR A 202 -6.98 -18.94 -0.37
CA TYR A 202 -6.78 -20.03 -1.31
C TYR A 202 -5.33 -20.14 -1.74
N GLU A 203 -4.78 -21.34 -1.67
CA GLU A 203 -3.40 -21.62 -2.07
C GLU A 203 -3.18 -21.36 -3.56
N LYS A 204 -4.07 -21.86 -4.42
CA LYS A 204 -3.98 -21.68 -5.87
C LYS A 204 -4.07 -20.21 -6.31
N ALA A 205 -4.64 -19.34 -5.49
CA ALA A 205 -4.66 -17.90 -5.71
C ALA A 205 -3.44 -17.18 -5.09
N LEU A 206 -2.45 -17.90 -4.58
CA LEU A 206 -1.27 -17.37 -3.87
C LEU A 206 -1.66 -16.41 -2.74
N ARG A 207 -2.74 -16.74 -2.02
CA ARG A 207 -3.39 -15.90 -1.03
C ARG A 207 -3.77 -16.76 0.17
N LYS A 208 -2.79 -17.05 1.05
CA LYS A 208 -2.96 -17.88 2.25
C LYS A 208 -2.88 -17.08 3.54
N VAL A 209 -2.67 -15.76 3.44
CA VAL A 209 -2.49 -14.88 4.59
C VAL A 209 -3.55 -13.79 4.60
N ALA A 210 -4.17 -13.59 5.76
CA ALA A 210 -5.04 -12.46 6.04
C ALA A 210 -4.61 -11.75 7.32
N ILE A 211 -4.90 -10.44 7.37
CA ILE A 211 -4.75 -9.60 8.56
C ILE A 211 -6.10 -8.96 8.84
N ILE A 212 -6.68 -9.27 10.00
CA ILE A 212 -7.92 -8.64 10.47
C ILE A 212 -7.54 -7.52 11.43
N ILE A 213 -7.94 -6.31 11.13
CA ILE A 213 -7.73 -5.14 11.97
C ILE A 213 -9.05 -4.77 12.64
N SER A 214 -9.06 -4.75 13.96
CA SER A 214 -10.25 -4.44 14.73
C SER A 214 -9.92 -3.57 15.95
N ARG A 215 -10.88 -2.76 16.39
CA ARG A 215 -10.69 -1.79 17.48
C ARG A 215 -10.12 -2.42 18.76
N LYS A 216 -10.59 -3.61 19.11
CA LYS A 216 -10.29 -4.30 20.37
C LYS A 216 -9.53 -5.62 20.17
N GLY A 217 -9.05 -5.90 18.93
CA GLY A 217 -8.40 -7.16 18.62
C GLY A 217 -9.35 -8.36 18.69
N ALA A 218 -8.79 -9.54 18.94
CA ALA A 218 -9.49 -10.81 18.95
C ALA A 218 -9.69 -11.34 20.38
N ASP A 219 -10.87 -11.93 20.64
CA ASP A 219 -11.12 -12.65 21.88
C ASP A 219 -10.37 -13.98 21.94
N LYS A 220 -10.47 -14.70 23.07
CA LYS A 220 -9.81 -15.99 23.26
C LYS A 220 -10.24 -17.02 22.20
N HIS A 221 -11.52 -17.07 21.83
CA HIS A 221 -12.04 -18.03 20.87
C HIS A 221 -11.58 -17.71 19.44
N ALA A 222 -11.52 -16.42 19.07
CA ALA A 222 -10.95 -15.99 17.81
C ALA A 222 -9.47 -16.37 17.68
N LYS A 223 -8.68 -16.13 18.75
CA LYS A 223 -7.26 -16.54 18.78
C LYS A 223 -7.08 -18.04 18.62
N MET A 224 -7.92 -18.84 19.29
CA MET A 224 -7.91 -20.30 19.14
C MET A 224 -8.30 -20.73 17.73
N ALA A 225 -9.32 -20.12 17.13
CA ALA A 225 -9.74 -20.42 15.76
C ALA A 225 -8.66 -20.04 14.73
N ALA A 226 -7.96 -18.89 14.90
CA ALA A 226 -6.85 -18.50 14.04
C ALA A 226 -5.67 -19.49 14.11
N ARG A 227 -5.29 -19.94 15.31
CA ARG A 227 -4.29 -20.99 15.49
C ARG A 227 -4.75 -22.34 14.89
N GLY A 228 -6.07 -22.65 14.97
CA GLY A 228 -6.66 -23.84 14.33
C GLY A 228 -6.54 -23.76 12.81
N SER A 229 -6.92 -22.64 12.19
CA SER A 229 -6.78 -22.43 10.75
C SER A 229 -5.34 -22.58 10.26
N LEU A 230 -4.38 -22.05 11.04
CA LEU A 230 -2.96 -22.21 10.73
C LEU A 230 -2.52 -23.67 10.75
N ARG A 231 -2.90 -24.40 11.80
CA ARG A 231 -2.50 -25.80 12.03
C ARG A 231 -3.13 -26.79 11.06
N GLU A 232 -4.43 -26.61 10.79
CA GLU A 232 -5.23 -27.58 10.04
C GLU A 232 -5.18 -27.34 8.53
N SER A 233 -5.16 -26.09 8.10
CA SER A 233 -5.23 -25.73 6.69
C SER A 233 -4.05 -24.90 6.17
N GLY A 234 -3.07 -24.59 7.01
CA GLY A 234 -1.90 -23.77 6.65
C GLY A 234 -2.28 -22.36 6.22
N LYS A 235 -3.40 -21.83 6.71
CA LYS A 235 -3.89 -20.47 6.44
C LYS A 235 -3.57 -19.59 7.63
N LEU A 236 -2.80 -18.56 7.42
CA LEU A 236 -2.40 -17.62 8.46
C LEU A 236 -3.40 -16.47 8.56
N ILE A 237 -4.02 -16.31 9.71
CA ILE A 237 -4.92 -15.19 10.01
C ILE A 237 -4.38 -14.46 11.25
N ILE A 238 -3.80 -13.28 11.03
CA ILE A 238 -3.31 -12.41 12.10
C ILE A 238 -4.43 -11.44 12.49
N CYS A 239 -4.62 -11.25 13.79
CA CYS A 239 -5.59 -10.30 14.32
C CYS A 239 -4.84 -9.16 15.02
N LEU A 240 -4.99 -7.95 14.50
CA LEU A 240 -4.42 -6.73 15.07
C LEU A 240 -5.50 -5.87 15.73
N SER A 241 -5.15 -5.26 16.83
CA SER A 241 -5.94 -4.24 17.51
C SER A 241 -5.47 -2.82 17.14
N ASP A 242 -6.22 -1.80 17.57
CA ASP A 242 -5.76 -0.42 17.51
C ASP A 242 -4.45 -0.21 18.29
N GLU A 243 -4.23 -0.97 19.37
CA GLU A 243 -2.99 -0.89 20.15
C GLU A 243 -1.80 -1.46 19.36
N ASP A 244 -2.01 -2.54 18.60
CA ASP A 244 -0.98 -3.08 17.69
C ASP A 244 -0.66 -2.07 16.59
N MET A 245 -1.68 -1.41 16.00
CA MET A 245 -1.48 -0.39 14.99
C MET A 245 -0.68 0.80 15.55
N LYS A 246 -0.96 1.23 16.79
CA LYS A 246 -0.20 2.29 17.46
C LYS A 246 1.25 1.86 17.75
N ALA A 247 1.45 0.61 18.17
CA ALA A 247 2.80 0.07 18.38
C ALA A 247 3.61 0.06 17.08
N MET A 248 3.02 -0.36 15.97
CA MET A 248 3.67 -0.34 14.66
C MET A 248 3.94 1.08 14.16
N LEU A 249 3.06 2.05 14.43
CA LEU A 249 3.28 3.47 14.14
C LEU A 249 4.47 4.02 14.96
N GLN A 250 4.57 3.63 16.23
CA GLN A 250 5.68 4.03 17.09
C GLN A 250 7.02 3.43 16.62
N ILE A 251 7.04 2.14 16.25
CA ILE A 251 8.20 1.48 15.66
C ILE A 251 8.66 2.21 14.39
N LYS A 252 7.72 2.58 13.51
CA LYS A 252 8.03 3.32 12.28
C LYS A 252 8.59 4.72 12.56
N LYS A 253 8.10 5.37 13.62
CA LYS A 253 8.58 6.67 14.09
C LYS A 253 10.01 6.59 14.63
N GLU A 254 10.28 5.60 15.47
CA GLU A 254 11.58 5.42 16.12
C GLU A 254 12.65 4.93 15.15
N GLY A 255 12.30 4.13 14.16
CA GLY A 255 13.20 3.63 13.12
C GLY A 255 14.24 2.61 13.61
N GLU A 256 14.19 2.20 14.89
CA GLU A 256 15.13 1.22 15.47
C GLU A 256 14.82 -0.23 15.07
N ARG A 257 13.55 -0.49 14.74
CA ARG A 257 13.03 -1.80 14.32
C ARG A 257 12.19 -1.65 13.08
N THR A 258 11.89 -2.77 12.44
CA THR A 258 10.97 -2.79 11.31
C THR A 258 9.56 -3.19 11.75
N THR A 259 8.55 -2.74 11.03
CA THR A 259 7.17 -3.17 11.25
C THR A 259 6.98 -4.65 10.86
N GLY A 260 7.84 -5.17 9.99
CA GLY A 260 7.92 -6.59 9.65
C GLY A 260 8.30 -7.46 10.84
N GLU A 261 9.31 -7.05 11.65
CA GLU A 261 9.69 -7.75 12.88
C GLU A 261 8.53 -7.83 13.90
N TYR A 262 7.69 -6.79 13.96
CA TYR A 262 6.52 -6.82 14.83
C TYR A 262 5.53 -7.92 14.42
N LEU A 263 5.27 -8.05 13.12
CA LEU A 263 4.41 -9.09 12.57
C LEU A 263 5.02 -10.49 12.69
N GLU A 264 6.34 -10.60 12.56
CA GLU A 264 7.08 -11.87 12.76
C GLU A 264 6.93 -12.37 14.18
N ASN A 265 7.07 -11.50 15.20
CA ASN A 265 6.86 -11.88 16.58
C ASN A 265 5.44 -12.42 16.84
N ILE A 266 4.42 -11.83 16.20
CA ILE A 266 3.04 -12.35 16.31
C ILE A 266 2.94 -13.72 15.65
N LEU A 267 3.59 -13.94 14.51
CA LEU A 267 3.62 -15.23 13.84
C LEU A 267 4.30 -16.30 14.72
N ASP A 268 5.44 -15.97 15.30
CA ASP A 268 6.16 -16.87 16.21
C ASP A 268 5.30 -17.30 17.39
N ASP A 269 4.60 -16.36 18.02
CA ASP A 269 3.64 -16.64 19.11
C ASP A 269 2.48 -17.55 18.66
N MET A 270 2.10 -17.52 17.38
CA MET A 270 1.07 -18.40 16.85
C MET A 270 1.58 -19.80 16.53
N LEU A 271 2.85 -19.93 16.20
CA LEU A 271 3.50 -21.20 15.87
C LEU A 271 3.91 -22.00 17.11
N MET A 272 4.20 -21.32 18.22
CA MET A 272 4.47 -21.92 19.54
C MET A 272 3.19 -22.23 20.30
#